data_0a2df581f2045be4374007f5dfb79298
#
_entry.id   0a2df581f2045be4374007f5dfb79298
#
_cell.length_a   1.000
_cell.length_b   1.000
_cell.length_c   1.000
_cell.angle_alpha   90.00
_cell.angle_beta   90.00
_cell.angle_gamma   90.00
#
_symmetry.space_group_name_H-M   'P 1'
#
loop_
_entity.id
_entity.type
_entity.pdbx_description
1 polymer ?
#
loop_
_entity_poly.entity_id
_entity_poly.type
_entity_poly.pdbx_seq_one_letter_code
_entity_poly.pdbx_strand_id
1 'polypeptide(L)'
;MELHLLHKKVIVEDCPVLLDYKPDENWQEYWTVKRGEWKYEDGWLIGAERGNCGGILFSKDYYDGDVIFEFTAKTVLPATRDVNALFCANWIDETDSLGNAYVVGLNGWWRIKAVLKGIRKTL
;
A
#
# COMPACT_ATOMS: atom_id res chain seq x y z
N MET A 1 5.73 18.37 -8.98
CA MET A 1 6.56 18.07 -7.80
C MET A 1 7.86 17.43 -8.23
N GLU A 2 8.94 17.86 -7.67
CA GLU A 2 10.26 17.36 -7.98
C GLU A 2 10.80 16.53 -6.82
N LEU A 3 11.22 15.31 -7.12
CA LEU A 3 11.83 14.40 -6.16
C LEU A 3 13.34 14.34 -6.36
N HIS A 4 14.10 14.61 -5.31
CA HIS A 4 15.55 14.46 -5.29
C HIS A 4 15.91 13.12 -4.66
N LEU A 5 16.24 12.17 -5.49
CA LEU A 5 16.71 10.86 -5.07
C LEU A 5 18.25 10.83 -5.04
N LEU A 6 18.81 9.83 -4.38
CA LEU A 6 20.26 9.77 -4.16
C LEU A 6 21.09 9.91 -5.45
N HIS A 7 20.63 9.35 -6.56
CA HIS A 7 21.37 9.32 -7.83
C HIS A 7 20.59 9.93 -9.00
N LYS A 8 19.37 10.40 -8.77
CA LYS A 8 18.57 11.02 -9.83
C LYS A 8 17.53 11.99 -9.29
N LYS A 9 17.11 12.85 -10.18
CA LYS A 9 16.05 13.81 -9.97
C LYS A 9 14.86 13.38 -10.82
N VAL A 10 13.68 13.40 -10.27
CA VAL A 10 12.45 13.01 -10.95
C VAL A 10 11.43 14.13 -10.85
N ILE A 11 10.89 14.52 -12.00
CA ILE A 11 9.75 15.43 -12.07
C ILE A 11 8.51 14.55 -12.20
N VAL A 12 7.68 14.58 -11.19
CA VAL A 12 6.54 13.64 -11.06
C VAL A 12 5.53 13.85 -12.19
N GLU A 13 5.30 15.09 -12.58
CA GLU A 13 4.37 15.45 -13.65
C GLU A 13 4.80 14.91 -15.03
N ASP A 14 6.07 14.63 -15.22
CA ASP A 14 6.61 14.06 -16.47
C ASP A 14 6.51 12.53 -16.48
N CYS A 15 6.16 11.91 -15.36
CA CYS A 15 6.03 10.46 -15.30
C CYS A 15 4.68 10.00 -15.86
N PRO A 16 4.65 8.92 -16.65
CA PRO A 16 3.38 8.38 -17.12
C PRO A 16 2.54 7.85 -15.94
N VAL A 17 1.26 8.15 -15.98
CA VAL A 17 0.31 7.64 -14.99
C VAL A 17 -0.06 6.20 -15.38
N LEU A 18 0.26 5.25 -14.54
CA LEU A 18 -0.06 3.84 -14.75
C LEU A 18 -1.44 3.47 -14.22
N LEU A 19 -1.86 4.10 -13.13
CA LEU A 19 -3.18 3.93 -12.55
C LEU A 19 -3.60 5.24 -11.87
N ASP A 20 -4.68 5.84 -12.33
CA ASP A 20 -5.40 6.91 -11.62
C ASP A 20 -6.67 6.31 -11.05
N TYR A 21 -6.59 5.85 -9.81
CA TYR A 21 -7.68 5.13 -9.15
C TYR A 21 -8.39 6.00 -8.13
N LYS A 22 -9.69 6.06 -8.26
CA LYS A 22 -10.59 6.61 -7.23
C LYS A 22 -11.52 5.50 -6.76
N PRO A 23 -11.64 5.26 -5.46
CA PRO A 23 -12.56 4.25 -4.96
C PRO A 23 -13.99 4.47 -5.44
N ASP A 24 -14.60 3.39 -5.86
CA ASP A 24 -16.00 3.32 -6.28
C ASP A 24 -16.59 1.93 -5.94
N GLU A 25 -17.81 1.68 -6.35
CA GLU A 25 -18.51 0.40 -6.10
C GLU A 25 -17.83 -0.79 -6.78
N ASN A 26 -17.05 -0.53 -7.85
CA ASN A 26 -16.35 -1.56 -8.62
C ASN A 26 -14.90 -1.77 -8.16
N TRP A 27 -14.55 -1.34 -6.97
CA TRP A 27 -13.19 -1.42 -6.44
C TRP A 27 -12.55 -2.81 -6.53
N GLN A 28 -13.34 -3.88 -6.50
CA GLN A 28 -12.87 -5.25 -6.61
C GLN A 28 -12.35 -5.61 -8.02
N GLU A 29 -12.57 -4.76 -9.02
CA GLU A 29 -11.94 -4.93 -10.33
C GLU A 29 -10.43 -4.64 -10.27
N TYR A 30 -9.99 -3.80 -9.33
CA TYR A 30 -8.60 -3.35 -9.18
C TYR A 30 -7.84 -4.07 -8.06
N TRP A 31 -8.57 -4.54 -7.04
CA TRP A 31 -7.97 -5.04 -5.82
C TRP A 31 -8.44 -6.44 -5.46
N THR A 32 -7.51 -7.23 -4.91
CA THR A 32 -7.79 -8.52 -4.29
C THR A 32 -7.66 -8.41 -2.79
N VAL A 33 -8.69 -8.80 -2.07
CA VAL A 33 -8.63 -8.90 -0.61
C VAL A 33 -7.80 -10.11 -0.22
N LYS A 34 -6.72 -9.89 0.50
CA LYS A 34 -5.89 -10.95 1.07
C LYS A 34 -6.19 -11.15 2.56
N ARG A 35 -6.59 -10.08 3.25
CA ARG A 35 -6.95 -10.15 4.67
C ARG A 35 -7.89 -9.01 5.05
N GLY A 36 -8.75 -9.27 6.03
CA GLY A 36 -9.68 -8.29 6.58
C GLY A 36 -10.97 -8.15 5.78
N GLU A 37 -11.83 -7.33 6.32
CA GLU A 37 -13.10 -6.95 5.70
C GLU A 37 -12.95 -5.59 5.06
N TRP A 38 -13.31 -5.48 3.78
CA TRP A 38 -13.18 -4.25 3.02
C TRP A 38 -14.50 -3.86 2.39
N LYS A 39 -14.78 -2.57 2.40
CA LYS A 39 -15.96 -2.01 1.76
C LYS A 39 -15.68 -0.63 1.16
N TYR A 40 -16.47 -0.28 0.17
CA TYR A 40 -16.54 1.07 -0.34
C TYR A 40 -17.65 1.83 0.38
N GLU A 41 -17.37 3.07 0.79
CA GLU A 41 -18.35 3.96 1.41
C GLU A 41 -17.89 5.41 1.26
N ASP A 42 -18.75 6.27 0.72
CA ASP A 42 -18.53 7.72 0.59
C ASP A 42 -17.18 8.13 -0.01
N GLY A 43 -16.77 7.50 -1.08
CA GLY A 43 -15.50 7.81 -1.77
C GLY A 43 -14.26 7.19 -1.11
N TRP A 44 -14.43 6.37 -0.11
CA TRP A 44 -13.34 5.70 0.60
C TRP A 44 -13.42 4.18 0.48
N LEU A 45 -12.28 3.57 0.34
CA LEU A 45 -12.14 2.13 0.52
C LEU A 45 -11.73 1.90 1.97
N ILE A 46 -12.60 1.28 2.73
CA ILE A 46 -12.46 1.12 4.19
C ILE A 46 -12.14 -0.33 4.49
N GLY A 47 -11.03 -0.56 5.17
CA GLY A 47 -10.60 -1.87 5.63
C GLY A 47 -10.62 -1.99 7.14
N ALA A 48 -11.03 -3.14 7.63
CA ALA A 48 -11.00 -3.49 9.04
C ALA A 48 -10.49 -4.90 9.24
N GLU A 49 -9.68 -5.08 10.26
CA GLU A 49 -9.21 -6.37 10.72
C GLU A 49 -9.24 -6.40 12.25
N ARG A 50 -9.81 -7.44 12.81
CA ARG A 50 -9.95 -7.59 14.26
C ARG A 50 -8.80 -8.36 14.90
N GLY A 51 -7.95 -8.97 14.06
CA GLY A 51 -6.75 -9.67 14.52
C GLY A 51 -5.55 -8.76 14.66
N ASN A 52 -4.39 -9.35 14.83
CA ASN A 52 -3.13 -8.62 15.04
C ASN A 52 -2.35 -8.32 13.74
N CYS A 53 -2.91 -8.63 12.59
CA CYS A 53 -2.17 -8.63 11.33
C CYS A 53 -2.57 -7.54 10.35
N GLY A 54 -3.63 -6.80 10.61
CA GLY A 54 -4.13 -5.74 9.74
C GLY A 54 -4.83 -6.25 8.47
N GLY A 55 -5.62 -5.40 7.84
CA GLY A 55 -6.23 -5.68 6.55
C GLY A 55 -5.23 -5.52 5.42
N ILE A 56 -5.27 -6.38 4.42
CA ILE A 56 -4.35 -6.39 3.29
C ILE A 56 -5.11 -6.45 1.97
N LEU A 57 -4.79 -5.50 1.08
CA LEU A 57 -5.21 -5.51 -0.32
C LEU A 57 -4.00 -5.67 -1.22
N PHE A 58 -4.13 -6.46 -2.26
CA PHE A 58 -3.17 -6.52 -3.36
C PHE A 58 -3.79 -5.94 -4.63
N SER A 59 -3.00 -5.17 -5.37
CA SER A 59 -3.39 -4.79 -6.72
C SER A 59 -3.49 -6.04 -7.61
N LYS A 60 -4.46 -6.07 -8.51
CA LYS A 60 -4.57 -7.14 -9.51
C LYS A 60 -3.53 -6.99 -10.60
N ASP A 61 -3.17 -5.75 -10.93
CA ASP A 61 -2.14 -5.46 -11.92
C ASP A 61 -0.76 -5.46 -11.28
N TYR A 62 0.23 -5.79 -12.10
CA TYR A 62 1.64 -5.76 -11.75
C TYR A 62 2.29 -4.51 -12.36
N TYR A 63 3.17 -3.89 -11.59
CA TYR A 63 3.91 -2.70 -11.99
C TYR A 63 5.40 -2.98 -11.82
N ASP A 64 6.14 -2.89 -12.92
CA ASP A 64 7.57 -3.19 -12.95
C ASP A 64 8.42 -1.93 -12.96
N GLY A 65 9.66 -2.08 -12.50
CA GLY A 65 10.67 -1.02 -12.52
C GLY A 65 10.52 -0.01 -11.41
N ASP A 66 11.00 1.20 -11.66
CA ASP A 66 10.90 2.30 -10.72
C ASP A 66 9.48 2.88 -10.77
N VAL A 67 8.77 2.82 -9.68
CA VAL A 67 7.39 3.32 -9.59
C VAL A 67 7.26 4.33 -8.46
N ILE A 68 6.36 5.28 -8.64
CA ILE A 68 5.88 6.17 -7.60
C ILE A 68 4.49 5.72 -7.23
N PHE A 69 4.30 5.40 -5.96
CA PHE A 69 3.00 5.04 -5.41
C PHE A 69 2.53 6.15 -4.47
N GLU A 70 1.50 6.84 -4.87
CA GLU A 70 0.91 7.95 -4.11
C GLU A 70 -0.50 7.59 -3.71
N PHE A 71 -0.84 7.78 -2.46
CA PHE A 71 -2.18 7.54 -1.95
C PHE A 71 -2.49 8.40 -0.73
N THR A 72 -3.75 8.65 -0.51
CA THR A 72 -4.26 9.28 0.71
C THR A 72 -4.89 8.24 1.61
N ALA A 73 -4.44 8.19 2.84
CA ALA A 73 -4.98 7.27 3.83
C ALA A 73 -5.18 7.97 5.18
N LYS A 74 -6.14 7.46 5.93
CA LYS A 74 -6.38 7.87 7.32
C LYS A 74 -6.82 6.67 8.14
N THR A 75 -6.52 6.71 9.43
CA THR A 75 -7.07 5.76 10.37
C THR A 75 -8.46 6.20 10.84
N VAL A 76 -9.31 5.24 11.14
CA VAL A 76 -10.65 5.48 11.70
C VAL A 76 -10.69 4.93 13.11
N LEU A 77 -11.14 5.75 14.06
CA LEU A 77 -11.22 5.32 15.47
C LEU A 77 -12.03 4.03 15.63
N PRO A 78 -11.60 3.11 16.48
CA PRO A 78 -10.54 3.25 17.49
C PRO A 78 -9.11 3.03 16.99
N ALA A 79 -8.90 2.71 15.71
CA ALA A 79 -7.57 2.60 15.13
C ALA A 79 -6.88 3.97 15.06
N THR A 80 -5.65 4.05 15.55
CA THR A 80 -4.90 5.32 15.62
C THR A 80 -3.54 5.23 14.95
N ARG A 81 -3.21 4.10 14.32
CA ARG A 81 -1.88 3.84 13.81
C ARG A 81 -1.89 2.74 12.75
N ASP A 82 -0.73 2.54 12.13
CA ASP A 82 -0.42 1.41 11.27
C ASP A 82 -1.04 1.48 9.88
N VAL A 83 -0.64 2.51 9.15
CA VAL A 83 -0.90 2.62 7.72
C VAL A 83 0.35 2.17 6.98
N ASN A 84 0.24 1.14 6.17
CA ASN A 84 1.36 0.54 5.47
C ASN A 84 1.16 0.52 3.95
N ALA A 85 2.27 0.68 3.23
CA ALA A 85 2.38 0.34 1.82
C ALA A 85 3.29 -0.88 1.66
N LEU A 86 2.91 -1.80 0.79
CA LEU A 86 3.64 -3.02 0.49
C LEU A 86 4.15 -2.98 -0.94
N PHE A 87 5.42 -3.36 -1.13
CA PHE A 87 6.05 -3.44 -2.45
C PHE A 87 6.71 -4.81 -2.65
N CYS A 88 6.76 -5.27 -3.89
CA CYS A 88 7.33 -6.57 -4.26
C CYS A 88 6.77 -7.70 -3.38
N ALA A 89 5.51 -7.59 -3.05
CA ALA A 89 4.85 -8.50 -2.14
C ALA A 89 4.35 -9.75 -2.86
N ASN A 90 4.44 -10.90 -2.20
CA ASN A 90 3.79 -12.11 -2.64
C ASN A 90 2.94 -12.71 -1.53
N TRP A 91 1.91 -13.43 -1.93
CA TRP A 91 1.04 -14.17 -1.03
C TRP A 91 1.32 -15.66 -1.12
N ILE A 92 1.42 -16.31 0.01
CA ILE A 92 1.62 -17.76 0.09
C ILE A 92 0.27 -18.40 0.35
N ASP A 93 -0.31 -18.99 -0.69
CA ASP A 93 -1.68 -19.55 -0.62
C ASP A 93 -1.74 -20.76 0.33
N GLU A 94 -0.69 -21.55 0.40
CA GLU A 94 -0.61 -22.75 1.26
C GLU A 94 -0.75 -22.43 2.75
N THR A 95 -0.29 -21.27 3.15
CA THR A 95 -0.34 -20.83 4.55
C THR A 95 -1.27 -19.64 4.78
N ASP A 96 -1.92 -19.16 3.72
CA ASP A 96 -2.75 -17.97 3.72
C ASP A 96 -2.08 -16.79 4.42
N SER A 97 -0.85 -16.49 3.99
CA SER A 97 -0.01 -15.50 4.65
C SER A 97 0.80 -14.66 3.67
N LEU A 98 1.15 -13.45 4.12
CA LEU A 98 2.10 -12.60 3.42
C LEU A 98 3.47 -13.29 3.40
N GLY A 99 4.01 -13.47 2.21
CA GLY A 99 5.35 -13.96 2.00
C GLY A 99 6.40 -12.85 2.11
N ASN A 100 7.26 -12.75 1.11
CA ASN A 100 8.23 -11.66 1.05
C ASN A 100 7.55 -10.35 0.68
N ALA A 101 7.92 -9.26 1.32
CA ALA A 101 7.45 -7.93 1.00
C ALA A 101 8.43 -6.87 1.52
N TYR A 102 8.45 -5.73 0.85
CA TYR A 102 8.97 -4.50 1.44
C TYR A 102 7.81 -3.72 2.03
N VAL A 103 7.95 -3.32 3.28
CA VAL A 103 6.88 -2.63 4.01
C VAL A 103 7.35 -1.24 4.39
N VAL A 104 6.60 -0.23 3.98
CA VAL A 104 6.75 1.14 4.44
C VAL A 104 5.56 1.44 5.33
N GLY A 105 5.81 1.64 6.61
CA GLY A 105 4.77 1.85 7.60
C GLY A 105 4.83 3.21 8.26
N LEU A 106 3.66 3.81 8.44
CA LEU A 106 3.48 5.03 9.23
C LEU A 106 2.87 4.65 10.56
N ASN A 107 3.58 5.00 11.64
CA ASN A 107 3.14 4.79 13.02
C ASN A 107 2.72 3.34 13.34
N GLY A 108 3.39 2.38 12.74
CA GLY A 108 3.17 0.96 12.95
C GLY A 108 3.77 0.45 14.26
N TRP A 109 4.78 -0.40 14.15
CA TRP A 109 5.38 -1.13 15.29
C TRP A 109 5.88 -0.27 16.46
N TRP A 110 6.16 1.02 16.24
CA TRP A 110 6.65 1.94 17.26
C TRP A 110 5.85 3.24 17.20
N ARG A 111 5.23 3.61 18.26
CA ARG A 111 4.16 4.63 18.36
C ARG A 111 4.48 6.04 17.83
N ILE A 112 5.69 6.35 17.34
CA ILE A 112 6.07 7.73 17.06
C ILE A 112 6.97 7.92 15.83
N LYS A 113 7.23 6.90 15.01
CA LYS A 113 8.17 7.01 13.89
C LYS A 113 7.65 6.34 12.63
N ALA A 114 7.88 6.96 11.49
CA ALA A 114 7.86 6.26 10.22
C ALA A 114 8.96 5.19 10.24
N VAL A 115 8.62 3.95 9.98
CA VAL A 115 9.57 2.86 9.92
C VAL A 115 9.65 2.37 8.50
N LEU A 116 10.85 2.48 7.92
CA LEU A 116 11.17 1.86 6.66
C LEU A 116 11.77 0.48 6.96
N LYS A 117 11.08 -0.57 6.57
CA LYS A 117 11.58 -1.93 6.69
C LYS A 117 11.82 -2.52 5.32
N GLY A 118 13.08 -2.76 5.01
CA GLY A 118 13.47 -3.47 3.81
C GLY A 118 13.51 -2.61 2.56
N ILE A 119 14.69 -2.25 2.10
CA ILE A 119 14.91 -1.62 0.84
C ILE A 119 15.75 -2.50 0.00
N ARG A 120 15.26 -2.91 -1.13
CA ARG A 120 16.08 -3.16 -2.25
C ARG A 120 15.38 -2.82 -3.50
N LYS A 121 16.06 -2.45 -4.24
CA LYS A 121 16.39 -2.10 -5.28
C LYS A 121 16.45 -2.71 -6.29
N THR A 122 16.37 -2.52 -7.30
CA THR A 122 16.95 -2.34 -8.20
C THR A 122 17.08 -1.93 -9.30
N LEU A 123 17.53 -1.68 -10.04
CA LEU A 123 18.02 -1.39 -11.25
C LEU A 123 17.35 -1.50 -12.41
#